data_cb09729eb5a711e74283a23fa7ad83ba
#
_entry.id   cb09729eb5a711e74283a23fa7ad83ba
#
_cell.length_a   1.000
_cell.length_b   1.000
_cell.length_c   1.000
_cell.angle_alpha   90.00
_cell.angle_beta   90.00
_cell.angle_gamma   90.00
#
_symmetry.space_group_name_H-M   'P 1'
#
loop_
_entity.id
_entity.type
_entity.pdbx_description
1 polymer ?
#
loop_
_entity_poly.entity_id
_entity_poly.type
_entity_poly.pdbx_seq_one_letter_code
_entity_poly.pdbx_strand_id
1 'polypeptide(L)'
;MKFSLDIPVRIISGRGCIGANRNALRLGKNAAIVCGKHGAASSGALGDVTSALDALGMKYEIFDGALPNPPLTSAYDIGCRAAACHADLVIGIGGGSAMDTAKAVAAFAANPGIAPEELYAPAALTAEPLPLVLVPTTAGTGSEANPYSVLTLPDGRHKKTYAGRGAWARVAFVDPAYTASMGRNGTISTALDAMAHAMESYLSPKSDALSRMLALYAGRAIWDVISEYPDSYTDEMRDALAYASCAAGAAISITGTGFPHPLGYSLTLLDGIPHGRACAVFHGDYIEYNQKTPEGAALIAEFAAGIGTKPRLLAEYLPALAAVDLHFTEAEIAERLNLIK
;
A
#
# COMPACT_ATOMS: atom_id res chain seq x y z
N MET A 1 -7.88 2.01 -28.79
CA MET A 1 -7.54 1.97 -27.37
C MET A 1 -6.52 0.85 -27.17
N LYS A 2 -5.33 1.13 -26.63
CA LYS A 2 -4.30 0.11 -26.38
C LYS A 2 -4.04 0.05 -24.88
N PHE A 3 -4.01 -1.12 -24.28
CA PHE A 3 -3.60 -1.34 -22.90
C PHE A 3 -2.94 -2.72 -22.77
N SER A 4 -2.14 -2.90 -21.72
CA SER A 4 -1.61 -4.20 -21.31
C SER A 4 -1.78 -4.29 -19.80
N LEU A 5 -2.36 -5.39 -19.32
CA LEU A 5 -2.56 -5.66 -17.90
C LEU A 5 -1.90 -6.98 -17.53
N ASP A 6 -1.01 -6.95 -16.56
CA ASP A 6 -0.44 -8.13 -15.90
C ASP A 6 -0.54 -7.92 -14.39
N ILE A 7 -1.64 -8.37 -13.80
CA ILE A 7 -1.87 -8.37 -12.35
C ILE A 7 -2.00 -9.84 -11.91
N PRO A 8 -0.89 -10.51 -11.59
CA PRO A 8 -0.87 -11.96 -11.35
C PRO A 8 -1.36 -12.34 -9.93
N VAL A 9 -2.09 -11.46 -9.24
CA VAL A 9 -2.67 -11.74 -7.93
C VAL A 9 -4.14 -12.14 -8.04
N ARG A 10 -4.51 -13.22 -7.37
CA ARG A 10 -5.92 -13.58 -7.16
C ARG A 10 -6.46 -12.80 -5.98
N ILE A 11 -7.30 -11.80 -6.22
CA ILE A 11 -7.98 -11.02 -5.19
C ILE A 11 -9.29 -11.72 -4.82
N ILE A 12 -9.46 -12.02 -3.54
CA ILE A 12 -10.67 -12.61 -2.95
C ILE A 12 -11.18 -11.59 -1.95
N SER A 13 -12.35 -11.01 -2.21
CA SER A 13 -12.90 -9.95 -1.38
C SER A 13 -14.24 -10.33 -0.74
N GLY A 14 -14.57 -9.64 0.33
CA GLY A 14 -15.82 -9.76 1.08
C GLY A 14 -15.61 -10.18 2.53
N ARG A 15 -16.63 -9.92 3.35
CA ARG A 15 -16.59 -10.25 4.78
C ARG A 15 -16.54 -11.75 5.00
N GLY A 16 -15.62 -12.22 5.85
CA GLY A 16 -15.39 -13.64 6.11
C GLY A 16 -14.73 -14.38 4.94
N CYS A 17 -14.11 -13.68 3.99
CA CYS A 17 -13.57 -14.27 2.76
C CYS A 17 -12.46 -15.31 3.02
N ILE A 18 -11.66 -15.19 4.10
CA ILE A 18 -10.62 -16.17 4.46
C ILE A 18 -11.27 -17.52 4.80
N GLY A 19 -12.21 -17.53 5.71
CA GLY A 19 -12.91 -18.76 6.13
C GLY A 19 -13.61 -19.48 4.96
N ALA A 20 -14.31 -18.69 4.12
CA ALA A 20 -15.02 -19.19 2.95
C ALA A 20 -14.09 -19.75 1.86
N ASN A 21 -12.86 -19.23 1.77
CA ASN A 21 -11.89 -19.58 0.71
C ASN A 21 -10.56 -20.12 1.26
N ARG A 22 -10.55 -20.73 2.45
CA ARG A 22 -9.32 -21.18 3.13
C ARG A 22 -8.41 -22.06 2.28
N ASN A 23 -8.96 -22.83 1.33
CA ASN A 23 -8.16 -23.66 0.43
C ASN A 23 -7.21 -22.85 -0.46
N ALA A 24 -7.42 -21.56 -0.65
CA ALA A 24 -6.49 -20.67 -1.37
C ALA A 24 -5.18 -20.42 -0.59
N LEU A 25 -5.13 -20.76 0.71
CA LEU A 25 -3.91 -20.76 1.53
C LEU A 25 -3.00 -21.97 1.28
N ARG A 26 -3.46 -23.03 0.58
CA ARG A 26 -2.68 -24.23 0.28
C ARG A 26 -1.58 -23.98 -0.78
N LEU A 27 -0.73 -22.97 -0.53
CA LEU A 27 0.42 -22.64 -1.38
C LEU A 27 1.74 -23.17 -0.81
N GLY A 28 1.71 -23.70 0.41
CA GLY A 28 2.81 -24.31 1.14
C GLY A 28 2.30 -25.23 2.25
N LYS A 29 3.19 -25.62 3.16
CA LYS A 29 2.88 -26.46 4.33
C LYS A 29 3.27 -25.80 5.64
N ASN A 30 4.22 -24.86 5.60
CA ASN A 30 4.77 -24.18 6.77
C ASN A 30 4.81 -22.66 6.48
N ALA A 31 3.90 -21.90 7.09
CA ALA A 31 3.73 -20.49 6.81
C ALA A 31 4.53 -19.60 7.78
N ALA A 32 5.24 -18.60 7.25
CA ALA A 32 5.72 -17.45 8.01
C ALA A 32 4.67 -16.34 7.98
N ILE A 33 4.01 -16.09 9.10
CA ILE A 33 3.05 -14.99 9.24
C ILE A 33 3.79 -13.72 9.65
N VAL A 34 3.82 -12.72 8.79
CA VAL A 34 4.49 -11.43 9.02
C VAL A 34 3.46 -10.37 9.33
N CYS A 35 3.53 -9.77 10.52
CA CYS A 35 2.57 -8.74 10.94
C CYS A 35 3.20 -7.75 11.92
N GLY A 36 2.49 -6.65 12.21
CA GLY A 36 2.83 -5.75 13.32
C GLY A 36 2.21 -6.23 14.64
N LYS A 37 2.74 -5.75 15.77
CA LYS A 37 2.38 -6.21 17.13
C LYS A 37 0.89 -6.16 17.47
N HIS A 38 0.15 -5.21 16.93
CA HIS A 38 -1.23 -4.93 17.40
C HIS A 38 -2.27 -5.05 16.29
N GLY A 39 -2.04 -4.45 15.12
CA GLY A 39 -3.06 -4.28 14.07
C GLY A 39 -3.65 -5.59 13.55
N ALA A 40 -2.84 -6.62 13.34
CA ALA A 40 -3.30 -7.91 12.85
C ALA A 40 -4.22 -8.64 13.85
N ALA A 41 -3.89 -8.55 15.14
CA ALA A 41 -4.70 -9.15 16.21
C ALA A 41 -5.98 -8.34 16.47
N SER A 42 -5.86 -7.02 16.61
CA SER A 42 -7.01 -6.15 16.94
C SER A 42 -8.06 -6.07 15.82
N SER A 43 -7.64 -6.29 14.56
CA SER A 43 -8.56 -6.37 13.41
C SER A 43 -9.33 -7.70 13.32
N GLY A 44 -8.85 -8.76 14.00
CA GLY A 44 -9.35 -10.13 13.85
C GLY A 44 -8.69 -10.93 12.74
N ALA A 45 -7.96 -10.27 11.81
CA ALA A 45 -7.36 -10.93 10.64
C ALA A 45 -6.37 -12.05 11.02
N LEU A 46 -5.56 -11.84 12.05
CA LEU A 46 -4.63 -12.88 12.53
C LEU A 46 -5.38 -14.12 13.02
N GLY A 47 -6.47 -13.93 13.78
CA GLY A 47 -7.30 -15.03 14.27
C GLY A 47 -7.93 -15.83 13.13
N ASP A 48 -8.46 -15.18 12.13
CA ASP A 48 -9.08 -15.84 10.97
C ASP A 48 -8.05 -16.61 10.14
N VAL A 49 -6.85 -16.01 9.92
CA VAL A 49 -5.76 -16.70 9.20
C VAL A 49 -5.29 -17.94 9.97
N THR A 50 -5.00 -17.82 11.27
CA THR A 50 -4.52 -18.95 12.06
C THR A 50 -5.56 -20.06 12.17
N SER A 51 -6.85 -19.71 12.38
CA SER A 51 -7.96 -20.68 12.37
C SER A 51 -8.08 -21.40 11.04
N ALA A 52 -7.88 -20.69 9.92
CA ALA A 52 -7.91 -21.31 8.60
C ALA A 52 -6.71 -22.25 8.38
N LEU A 53 -5.50 -21.88 8.83
CA LEU A 53 -4.31 -22.75 8.75
C LEU A 53 -4.46 -23.99 9.62
N ASP A 54 -4.96 -23.86 10.85
CA ASP A 54 -5.26 -24.98 11.75
C ASP A 54 -6.25 -25.96 11.11
N ALA A 55 -7.33 -25.45 10.53
CA ALA A 55 -8.32 -26.27 9.82
C ALA A 55 -7.75 -26.96 8.57
N LEU A 56 -6.65 -26.47 8.00
CA LEU A 56 -5.93 -27.07 6.88
C LEU A 56 -4.81 -28.03 7.31
N GLY A 57 -4.52 -28.11 8.62
CA GLY A 57 -3.39 -28.86 9.17
C GLY A 57 -2.03 -28.30 8.77
N MET A 58 -1.93 -27.00 8.48
CA MET A 58 -0.71 -26.31 8.10
C MET A 58 0.02 -25.80 9.35
N LYS A 59 1.35 -25.89 9.33
CA LYS A 59 2.19 -25.29 10.38
C LYS A 59 2.40 -23.82 10.10
N TYR A 60 2.63 -23.04 11.15
CA TYR A 60 2.98 -21.62 11.00
C TYR A 60 3.83 -21.10 12.16
N GLU A 61 4.60 -20.06 11.90
CA GLU A 61 5.28 -19.24 12.89
C GLU A 61 4.91 -17.76 12.68
N ILE A 62 4.71 -17.04 13.79
CA ILE A 62 4.29 -15.63 13.75
C ILE A 62 5.50 -14.74 14.01
N PHE A 63 5.74 -13.81 13.09
CA PHE A 63 6.75 -12.77 13.14
C PHE A 63 6.05 -11.41 13.27
N ASP A 64 5.84 -10.95 14.51
CA ASP A 64 5.11 -9.72 14.83
C ASP A 64 5.99 -8.46 14.84
N GLY A 65 7.16 -8.54 14.21
CA GLY A 65 8.18 -7.50 14.19
C GLY A 65 8.10 -6.49 13.04
N ALA A 66 7.05 -6.51 12.22
CA ALA A 66 6.90 -5.51 11.16
C ALA A 66 6.64 -4.13 11.77
N LEU A 67 7.49 -3.15 11.42
CA LEU A 67 7.47 -1.79 11.94
C LEU A 67 6.85 -0.83 10.92
N PRO A 68 6.26 0.30 11.37
CA PRO A 68 5.95 1.42 10.49
C PRO A 68 7.21 1.90 9.73
N ASN A 69 7.05 2.33 8.47
CA ASN A 69 8.20 2.67 7.61
C ASN A 69 9.27 1.56 7.63
N PRO A 70 8.95 0.36 7.13
CA PRO A 70 9.65 -0.87 7.47
C PRO A 70 11.15 -0.78 7.13
N PRO A 71 12.06 -0.97 8.12
CA PRO A 71 13.48 -1.01 7.86
C PRO A 71 13.87 -2.23 7.04
N LEU A 72 14.76 -2.05 6.07
CA LEU A 72 15.31 -3.12 5.26
C LEU A 72 15.96 -4.22 6.13
N THR A 73 16.70 -3.80 7.17
CA THR A 73 17.35 -4.72 8.11
C THR A 73 16.35 -5.57 8.89
N SER A 74 15.23 -4.98 9.31
CA SER A 74 14.17 -5.74 10.01
C SER A 74 13.53 -6.79 9.10
N ALA A 75 13.26 -6.45 7.83
CA ALA A 75 12.73 -7.40 6.86
C ALA A 75 13.74 -8.53 6.58
N TYR A 76 15.02 -8.21 6.52
CA TYR A 76 16.10 -9.19 6.37
C TYR A 76 16.16 -10.16 7.54
N ASP A 77 16.16 -9.65 8.79
CA ASP A 77 16.21 -10.49 10.00
C ASP A 77 15.01 -11.44 10.09
N ILE A 78 13.81 -10.95 9.76
CA ILE A 78 12.62 -11.81 9.69
C ILE A 78 12.76 -12.84 8.58
N GLY A 79 13.30 -12.47 7.41
CA GLY A 79 13.54 -13.38 6.29
C GLY A 79 14.51 -14.51 6.64
N CYS A 80 15.61 -14.20 7.33
CA CYS A 80 16.57 -15.20 7.83
C CYS A 80 15.91 -16.18 8.82
N ARG A 81 15.09 -15.68 9.73
CA ARG A 81 14.35 -16.52 10.69
C ARG A 81 13.30 -17.37 9.99
N ALA A 82 12.58 -16.83 9.01
CA ALA A 82 11.62 -17.58 8.21
C ALA A 82 12.30 -18.72 7.42
N ALA A 83 13.49 -18.48 6.87
CA ALA A 83 14.30 -19.55 6.25
C ALA A 83 14.73 -20.61 7.26
N ALA A 84 15.18 -20.21 8.46
CA ALA A 84 15.63 -21.13 9.51
C ALA A 84 14.51 -22.05 10.03
N CYS A 85 13.26 -21.58 10.04
CA CYS A 85 12.10 -22.41 10.38
C CYS A 85 11.52 -23.17 9.17
N HIS A 86 12.22 -23.17 8.03
CA HIS A 86 11.81 -23.85 6.79
C HIS A 86 10.44 -23.42 6.27
N ALA A 87 10.14 -22.12 6.34
CA ALA A 87 8.93 -21.57 5.74
C ALA A 87 8.92 -21.81 4.22
N ASP A 88 7.79 -22.23 3.69
CA ASP A 88 7.55 -22.43 2.25
C ASP A 88 6.38 -21.57 1.72
N LEU A 89 5.84 -20.72 2.60
CA LEU A 89 4.78 -19.74 2.35
C LEU A 89 4.98 -18.53 3.26
N VAL A 90 4.76 -17.32 2.75
CA VAL A 90 4.70 -16.10 3.56
C VAL A 90 3.27 -15.54 3.54
N ILE A 91 2.77 -15.14 4.70
CA ILE A 91 1.47 -14.47 4.84
C ILE A 91 1.68 -13.11 5.51
N GLY A 92 1.47 -12.03 4.77
CA GLY A 92 1.56 -10.66 5.31
C GLY A 92 0.19 -10.16 5.77
N ILE A 93 0.06 -9.79 7.06
CA ILE A 93 -1.19 -9.31 7.65
C ILE A 93 -0.97 -7.91 8.23
N GLY A 94 -1.68 -6.91 7.71
CA GLY A 94 -1.60 -5.55 8.24
C GLY A 94 -1.80 -4.46 7.20
N GLY A 95 -1.31 -3.26 7.49
CA GLY A 95 -1.22 -2.16 6.51
C GLY A 95 -0.03 -2.33 5.56
N GLY A 96 0.22 -1.32 4.73
CA GLY A 96 1.31 -1.32 3.74
C GLY A 96 2.65 -1.76 4.33
N SER A 97 3.04 -1.23 5.49
CA SER A 97 4.33 -1.58 6.12
C SER A 97 4.48 -3.08 6.40
N ALA A 98 3.45 -3.76 6.89
CA ALA A 98 3.49 -5.20 7.14
C ALA A 98 3.50 -5.99 5.84
N MET A 99 2.70 -5.58 4.85
CA MET A 99 2.65 -6.20 3.53
C MET A 99 3.96 -6.03 2.77
N ASP A 100 4.57 -4.84 2.82
CA ASP A 100 5.86 -4.56 2.19
C ASP A 100 6.99 -5.36 2.85
N THR A 101 6.97 -5.46 4.21
CA THR A 101 7.87 -6.36 4.93
C THR A 101 7.71 -7.80 4.46
N ALA A 102 6.47 -8.30 4.33
CA ALA A 102 6.19 -9.67 3.91
C ALA A 102 6.70 -9.98 2.49
N LYS A 103 6.59 -9.02 1.55
CA LYS A 103 7.16 -9.13 0.20
C LYS A 103 8.68 -9.32 0.22
N ALA A 104 9.38 -8.52 1.03
CA ALA A 104 10.82 -8.63 1.19
C ALA A 104 11.21 -9.93 1.92
N VAL A 105 10.49 -10.32 2.96
CA VAL A 105 10.67 -11.58 3.69
C VAL A 105 10.56 -12.78 2.75
N ALA A 106 9.59 -12.78 1.83
CA ALA A 106 9.42 -13.85 0.84
C ALA A 106 10.67 -14.00 -0.06
N ALA A 107 11.29 -12.88 -0.45
CA ALA A 107 12.52 -12.88 -1.23
C ALA A 107 13.73 -13.34 -0.41
N PHE A 108 13.92 -12.82 0.81
CA PHE A 108 15.04 -13.18 1.68
C PHE A 108 14.98 -14.65 2.15
N ALA A 109 13.79 -15.14 2.50
CA ALA A 109 13.61 -16.51 2.94
C ALA A 109 13.93 -17.54 1.84
N ALA A 110 13.66 -17.18 0.58
CA ALA A 110 14.01 -18.02 -0.58
C ALA A 110 15.49 -17.93 -0.98
N ASN A 111 16.18 -16.84 -0.58
CA ASN A 111 17.58 -16.56 -0.96
C ASN A 111 18.44 -16.34 0.29
N PRO A 112 18.62 -17.36 1.15
CA PRO A 112 19.41 -17.22 2.37
C PRO A 112 20.88 -16.93 2.03
N GLY A 113 21.46 -15.95 2.76
CA GLY A 113 22.88 -15.61 2.61
C GLY A 113 23.18 -14.42 1.69
N ILE A 114 22.18 -13.84 1.00
CA ILE A 114 22.38 -12.54 0.33
C ILE A 114 22.48 -11.41 1.36
N ALA A 115 23.20 -10.33 1.04
CA ALA A 115 23.18 -9.13 1.89
C ALA A 115 21.84 -8.37 1.75
N PRO A 116 21.42 -7.58 2.77
CA PRO A 116 20.15 -6.86 2.71
C PRO A 116 19.98 -6.00 1.45
N GLU A 117 21.04 -5.28 1.04
CA GLU A 117 21.03 -4.38 -0.11
C GLU A 117 20.93 -5.12 -1.45
N GLU A 118 21.28 -6.40 -1.50
CA GLU A 118 21.18 -7.25 -2.69
C GLU A 118 19.74 -7.56 -3.06
N LEU A 119 18.76 -7.30 -2.19
CA LEU A 119 17.33 -7.34 -2.51
C LEU A 119 16.99 -6.51 -3.76
N TYR A 120 17.74 -5.43 -3.99
CA TYR A 120 17.54 -4.51 -5.12
C TYR A 120 18.37 -4.87 -6.36
N ALA A 121 19.11 -5.97 -6.30
CA ALA A 121 19.92 -6.49 -7.41
C ALA A 121 19.29 -7.79 -7.94
N PRO A 122 18.50 -7.76 -9.03
CA PRO A 122 17.78 -8.95 -9.50
C PRO A 122 18.68 -10.17 -9.75
N ALA A 123 19.96 -9.96 -10.13
CA ALA A 123 20.91 -11.03 -10.35
C ALA A 123 21.37 -11.74 -9.05
N ALA A 124 21.19 -11.13 -7.88
CA ALA A 124 21.51 -11.75 -6.60
C ALA A 124 20.38 -12.69 -6.11
N LEU A 125 19.16 -12.50 -6.59
CA LEU A 125 18.02 -13.34 -6.27
C LEU A 125 18.05 -14.58 -7.18
N THR A 126 18.72 -15.63 -6.74
CA THR A 126 18.91 -16.86 -7.53
C THR A 126 17.72 -17.81 -7.46
N ALA A 127 16.90 -17.69 -6.41
CA ALA A 127 15.66 -18.42 -6.25
C ALA A 127 14.45 -17.46 -6.34
N GLU A 128 13.35 -17.94 -6.90
CA GLU A 128 12.08 -17.22 -6.88
C GLU A 128 11.62 -17.01 -5.42
N PRO A 129 11.10 -15.83 -5.06
CA PRO A 129 10.53 -15.59 -3.75
C PRO A 129 9.48 -16.63 -3.36
N LEU A 130 9.35 -16.91 -2.07
CA LEU A 130 8.32 -17.81 -1.57
C LEU A 130 6.93 -17.36 -2.01
N PRO A 131 5.97 -18.27 -2.20
CA PRO A 131 4.57 -17.91 -2.40
C PRO A 131 4.11 -16.92 -1.32
N LEU A 132 3.37 -15.89 -1.73
CA LEU A 132 2.97 -14.80 -0.86
C LEU A 132 1.46 -14.66 -0.83
N VAL A 133 0.89 -14.55 0.37
CA VAL A 133 -0.51 -14.19 0.63
C VAL A 133 -0.53 -12.85 1.38
N LEU A 134 -1.41 -11.92 0.98
CA LEU A 134 -1.55 -10.64 1.66
C LEU A 134 -2.97 -10.44 2.19
N VAL A 135 -3.06 -9.91 3.40
CA VAL A 135 -4.31 -9.63 4.11
C VAL A 135 -4.25 -8.19 4.64
N PRO A 136 -4.77 -7.21 3.89
CA PRO A 136 -4.77 -5.83 4.32
C PRO A 136 -5.72 -5.63 5.51
N THR A 137 -5.28 -4.83 6.49
CA THR A 137 -6.12 -4.35 7.61
C THR A 137 -6.31 -2.84 7.59
N THR A 138 -5.85 -2.19 6.53
CA THR A 138 -6.03 -0.76 6.26
C THR A 138 -6.53 -0.57 4.83
N ALA A 139 -7.22 0.54 4.57
CA ALA A 139 -7.75 0.90 3.26
C ALA A 139 -7.01 2.14 2.72
N GLY A 140 -5.81 1.95 2.17
CA GLY A 140 -4.97 3.07 1.71
C GLY A 140 -3.95 2.67 0.66
N THR A 141 -2.98 1.86 1.02
CA THR A 141 -1.82 1.58 0.18
C THR A 141 -2.13 0.71 -1.04
N GLY A 142 -3.17 -0.14 -0.97
CA GLY A 142 -3.46 -1.13 -2.01
C GLY A 142 -2.27 -2.05 -2.32
N SER A 143 -1.35 -2.24 -1.34
CA SER A 143 -0.12 -3.02 -1.52
C SER A 143 -0.39 -4.47 -1.88
N GLU A 144 -1.56 -5.00 -1.54
CA GLU A 144 -2.03 -6.34 -1.93
C GLU A 144 -2.27 -6.49 -3.44
N ALA A 145 -2.46 -5.37 -4.16
CA ALA A 145 -2.77 -5.33 -5.59
C ALA A 145 -1.64 -4.74 -6.46
N ASN A 146 -0.42 -4.63 -5.91
CA ASN A 146 0.75 -4.15 -6.64
C ASN A 146 2.04 -4.86 -6.20
N PRO A 147 3.15 -4.75 -6.98
CA PRO A 147 4.40 -5.44 -6.67
C PRO A 147 5.37 -4.60 -5.83
N TYR A 148 4.94 -3.47 -5.27
CA TYR A 148 5.86 -2.56 -4.59
C TYR A 148 6.05 -2.96 -3.12
N SER A 149 7.31 -3.05 -2.68
CA SER A 149 7.74 -3.18 -1.29
C SER A 149 8.66 -2.00 -1.00
N VAL A 150 8.15 -1.00 -0.29
CA VAL A 150 8.85 0.24 0.00
C VAL A 150 9.51 0.15 1.37
N LEU A 151 10.83 0.02 1.39
CA LEU A 151 11.61 -0.18 2.62
C LEU A 151 12.48 1.04 2.92
N THR A 152 12.66 1.31 4.22
CA THR A 152 13.57 2.34 4.70
C THR A 152 14.99 1.79 4.73
N LEU A 153 15.92 2.49 4.11
CA LEU A 153 17.33 2.12 4.09
C LEU A 153 17.98 2.30 5.49
N PRO A 154 19.16 1.67 5.72
CA PRO A 154 19.82 1.71 7.05
C PRO A 154 20.15 3.11 7.57
N ASP A 155 20.23 4.11 6.69
CA ASP A 155 20.44 5.52 7.08
C ASP A 155 19.20 6.16 7.74
N GLY A 156 18.04 5.51 7.70
CA GLY A 156 16.77 6.00 8.26
C GLY A 156 16.14 7.18 7.53
N ARG A 157 16.73 7.62 6.41
CA ARG A 157 16.39 8.86 5.70
C ARG A 157 15.86 8.63 4.29
N HIS A 158 16.25 7.52 3.67
CA HIS A 158 15.85 7.16 2.31
C HIS A 158 14.94 5.96 2.31
N LYS A 159 13.99 5.94 1.38
CA LYS A 159 13.20 4.77 1.03
C LYS A 159 13.64 4.23 -0.32
N LYS A 160 13.63 2.90 -0.45
CA LYS A 160 13.89 2.24 -1.73
C LYS A 160 12.86 1.16 -1.96
N THR A 161 12.42 1.04 -3.21
CA THR A 161 11.37 0.10 -3.60
C THR A 161 12.02 -1.16 -4.18
N TYR A 162 11.73 -2.30 -3.54
CA TYR A 162 11.86 -3.60 -4.17
C TYR A 162 10.57 -3.86 -4.97
N ALA A 163 10.72 -4.19 -6.24
CA ALA A 163 9.60 -4.45 -7.14
C ALA A 163 9.97 -5.51 -8.17
N GLY A 164 8.96 -6.16 -8.73
CA GLY A 164 9.15 -7.16 -9.76
C GLY A 164 8.16 -8.31 -9.63
N ARG A 165 8.28 -9.29 -10.51
CA ARG A 165 7.33 -10.41 -10.57
C ARG A 165 7.25 -11.20 -9.26
N GLY A 166 8.38 -11.37 -8.56
CA GLY A 166 8.44 -12.07 -7.29
C GLY A 166 7.86 -11.32 -6.09
N ALA A 167 7.61 -10.01 -6.21
CA ALA A 167 6.98 -9.21 -5.16
C ALA A 167 5.43 -9.19 -5.22
N TRP A 168 4.84 -9.84 -6.22
CA TRP A 168 3.39 -10.02 -6.31
C TRP A 168 2.90 -11.10 -5.35
N ALA A 169 1.81 -10.82 -4.65
CA ALA A 169 1.08 -11.86 -3.95
C ALA A 169 0.48 -12.88 -4.94
N ARG A 170 0.40 -14.14 -4.53
CA ARG A 170 -0.40 -15.16 -5.25
C ARG A 170 -1.87 -15.00 -4.95
N VAL A 171 -2.19 -14.64 -3.68
CA VAL A 171 -3.56 -14.42 -3.21
C VAL A 171 -3.57 -13.19 -2.31
N ALA A 172 -4.60 -12.35 -2.46
CA ALA A 172 -4.93 -11.28 -1.53
C ALA A 172 -6.36 -11.53 -1.00
N PHE A 173 -6.51 -11.48 0.33
CA PHE A 173 -7.82 -11.54 0.98
C PHE A 173 -8.20 -10.15 1.46
N VAL A 174 -9.15 -9.51 0.79
CA VAL A 174 -9.60 -8.15 1.09
C VAL A 174 -10.93 -8.23 1.85
N ASP A 175 -10.86 -8.30 3.17
CA ASP A 175 -12.02 -8.25 4.05
C ASP A 175 -12.14 -6.87 4.68
N PRO A 176 -13.15 -6.07 4.31
CA PRO A 176 -13.35 -4.74 4.86
C PRO A 176 -13.55 -4.70 6.38
N ALA A 177 -14.04 -5.80 6.99
CA ALA A 177 -14.24 -5.89 8.43
C ALA A 177 -12.92 -5.68 9.20
N TYR A 178 -11.78 -6.06 8.63
CA TYR A 178 -10.47 -5.87 9.27
C TYR A 178 -10.06 -4.41 9.41
N THR A 179 -10.72 -3.49 8.70
CA THR A 179 -10.48 -2.05 8.83
C THR A 179 -11.27 -1.41 9.98
N ALA A 180 -12.20 -2.14 10.60
CA ALA A 180 -13.09 -1.61 11.65
C ALA A 180 -12.34 -1.12 12.89
N SER A 181 -11.19 -1.72 13.21
CA SER A 181 -10.37 -1.32 14.36
C SER A 181 -9.60 0.00 14.15
N MET A 182 -9.55 0.51 12.91
CA MET A 182 -8.91 1.81 12.65
C MET A 182 -9.77 2.96 13.19
N GLY A 183 -9.15 3.83 13.98
CA GLY A 183 -9.75 5.08 14.40
C GLY A 183 -9.90 6.06 13.23
N ARG A 184 -10.71 7.11 13.44
CA ARG A 184 -11.02 8.15 12.43
C ARG A 184 -9.77 8.72 11.75
N ASN A 185 -8.77 9.11 12.53
CA ASN A 185 -7.53 9.69 11.99
C ASN A 185 -6.75 8.73 11.08
N GLY A 186 -6.70 7.46 11.44
CA GLY A 186 -6.10 6.41 10.61
C GLY A 186 -6.87 6.21 9.32
N THR A 187 -8.20 6.13 9.40
CA THR A 187 -9.07 5.97 8.23
C THR A 187 -8.93 7.14 7.25
N ILE A 188 -8.94 8.39 7.76
CA ILE A 188 -8.74 9.57 6.91
C ILE A 188 -7.35 9.54 6.24
N SER A 189 -6.29 9.26 7.02
CA SER A 189 -4.94 9.22 6.47
C SER A 189 -4.81 8.16 5.36
N THR A 190 -5.34 6.97 5.57
CA THR A 190 -5.28 5.91 4.55
C THR A 190 -6.19 6.21 3.35
N ALA A 191 -7.36 6.80 3.54
CA ALA A 191 -8.21 7.24 2.44
C ALA A 191 -7.55 8.34 1.58
N LEU A 192 -6.81 9.27 2.21
CA LEU A 192 -6.00 10.27 1.49
C LEU A 192 -4.87 9.63 0.69
N ASP A 193 -4.23 8.56 1.19
CA ASP A 193 -3.22 7.80 0.48
C ASP A 193 -3.81 7.12 -0.77
N ALA A 194 -4.95 6.45 -0.63
CA ALA A 194 -5.65 5.84 -1.76
C ALA A 194 -6.15 6.89 -2.78
N MET A 195 -6.57 8.08 -2.33
CA MET A 195 -6.93 9.20 -3.21
C MET A 195 -5.71 9.72 -3.97
N ALA A 196 -4.54 9.80 -3.31
CA ALA A 196 -3.28 10.14 -3.96
C ALA A 196 -2.96 9.14 -5.07
N HIS A 197 -3.00 7.86 -4.76
CA HIS A 197 -2.79 6.79 -5.74
C HIS A 197 -3.74 6.92 -6.95
N ALA A 198 -5.03 7.12 -6.71
CA ALA A 198 -6.03 7.27 -7.77
C ALA A 198 -5.73 8.49 -8.65
N MET A 199 -5.53 9.67 -8.05
CA MET A 199 -5.29 10.90 -8.79
C MET A 199 -3.96 10.88 -9.54
N GLU A 200 -2.88 10.44 -8.89
CA GLU A 200 -1.56 10.35 -9.50
C GLU A 200 -1.51 9.33 -10.63
N SER A 201 -2.20 8.20 -10.48
CA SER A 201 -2.34 7.22 -11.57
C SER A 201 -3.13 7.78 -12.75
N TYR A 202 -4.24 8.48 -12.51
CA TYR A 202 -5.06 9.07 -13.57
C TYR A 202 -4.29 10.09 -14.40
N LEU A 203 -3.49 10.93 -13.73
CA LEU A 203 -2.72 12.01 -14.34
C LEU A 203 -1.36 11.55 -14.89
N SER A 204 -0.96 10.32 -14.64
CA SER A 204 0.32 9.80 -15.10
C SER A 204 0.40 9.80 -16.63
N PRO A 205 1.55 10.19 -17.22
CA PRO A 205 1.77 10.01 -18.66
C PRO A 205 1.79 8.54 -19.10
N LYS A 206 1.89 7.59 -18.16
CA LYS A 206 1.76 6.15 -18.41
C LYS A 206 0.32 5.65 -18.29
N SER A 207 -0.64 6.52 -17.97
CA SER A 207 -2.03 6.11 -17.79
C SER A 207 -2.64 5.63 -19.12
N ASP A 208 -3.45 4.61 -19.02
CA ASP A 208 -4.25 4.07 -20.12
C ASP A 208 -5.73 4.00 -19.71
N ALA A 209 -6.58 3.52 -20.61
CA ALA A 209 -8.02 3.44 -20.35
C ALA A 209 -8.37 2.60 -19.12
N LEU A 210 -7.58 1.55 -18.84
CA LEU A 210 -7.85 0.65 -17.73
C LEU A 210 -7.40 1.24 -16.40
N SER A 211 -6.18 1.79 -16.34
CA SER A 211 -5.69 2.46 -15.12
C SER A 211 -6.57 3.67 -14.77
N ARG A 212 -7.04 4.44 -15.77
CA ARG A 212 -8.00 5.54 -15.55
C ARG A 212 -9.36 5.06 -15.05
N MET A 213 -9.88 3.96 -15.57
CA MET A 213 -11.12 3.36 -15.06
C MET A 213 -11.01 2.96 -13.60
N LEU A 214 -9.92 2.27 -13.22
CA LEU A 214 -9.65 1.88 -11.83
C LEU A 214 -9.48 3.11 -10.93
N ALA A 215 -8.73 4.12 -11.39
CA ALA A 215 -8.49 5.36 -10.67
C ALA A 215 -9.77 6.16 -10.45
N LEU A 216 -10.65 6.26 -11.46
CA LEU A 216 -11.95 6.94 -11.32
C LEU A 216 -12.88 6.21 -10.34
N TYR A 217 -12.96 4.88 -10.43
CA TYR A 217 -13.73 4.08 -9.47
C TYR A 217 -13.24 4.34 -8.04
N ALA A 218 -11.93 4.23 -7.83
CA ALA A 218 -11.32 4.45 -6.52
C ALA A 218 -11.54 5.87 -6.01
N GLY A 219 -11.21 6.87 -6.84
CA GLY A 219 -11.36 8.28 -6.49
C GLY A 219 -12.80 8.65 -6.14
N ARG A 220 -13.79 8.15 -6.90
CA ARG A 220 -15.21 8.36 -6.63
C ARG A 220 -15.64 7.78 -5.30
N ALA A 221 -15.35 6.50 -5.06
CA ALA A 221 -15.76 5.82 -3.83
C ALA A 221 -15.09 6.45 -2.58
N ILE A 222 -13.83 6.89 -2.71
CA ILE A 222 -13.15 7.60 -1.63
C ILE A 222 -13.78 8.97 -1.42
N TRP A 223 -14.00 9.74 -2.50
CA TRP A 223 -14.57 11.09 -2.40
C TRP A 223 -15.95 11.08 -1.75
N ASP A 224 -16.82 10.15 -2.12
CA ASP A 224 -18.15 10.02 -1.54
C ASP A 224 -18.11 9.82 -0.01
N VAL A 225 -17.05 9.19 0.52
CA VAL A 225 -16.88 8.99 1.96
C VAL A 225 -16.20 10.18 2.64
N ILE A 226 -15.05 10.66 2.11
CA ILE A 226 -14.26 11.68 2.81
C ILE A 226 -14.87 13.08 2.73
N SER A 227 -15.64 13.38 1.67
CA SER A 227 -16.28 14.69 1.51
C SER A 227 -17.38 14.97 2.55
N GLU A 228 -17.98 13.94 3.12
CA GLU A 228 -18.92 14.04 4.22
C GLU A 228 -18.24 14.28 5.57
N TYR A 229 -16.93 14.00 5.67
CA TYR A 229 -16.13 14.13 6.88
C TYR A 229 -16.79 13.45 8.11
N PRO A 230 -17.16 12.18 8.03
CA PRO A 230 -17.97 11.54 9.07
C PRO A 230 -17.20 11.39 10.40
N ASP A 231 -17.94 11.46 11.52
CA ASP A 231 -17.38 11.20 12.85
C ASP A 231 -17.10 9.71 13.09
N SER A 232 -17.87 8.84 12.44
CA SER A 232 -17.73 7.38 12.46
C SER A 232 -17.98 6.80 11.07
N TYR A 233 -17.44 5.62 10.84
CA TYR A 233 -17.53 4.93 9.55
C TYR A 233 -18.46 3.73 9.64
N THR A 234 -19.49 3.69 8.80
CA THR A 234 -20.38 2.54 8.67
C THR A 234 -19.66 1.38 7.96
N ASP A 235 -20.28 0.22 7.98
CA ASP A 235 -19.76 -0.96 7.28
C ASP A 235 -19.68 -0.71 5.77
N GLU A 236 -20.67 -0.04 5.19
CA GLU A 236 -20.71 0.31 3.76
C GLU A 236 -19.58 1.28 3.39
N MET A 237 -19.29 2.27 4.22
CA MET A 237 -18.16 3.18 4.02
C MET A 237 -16.82 2.44 4.07
N ARG A 238 -16.67 1.48 5.00
CA ARG A 238 -15.45 0.66 5.08
C ARG A 238 -15.31 -0.26 3.89
N ASP A 239 -16.40 -0.85 3.41
CA ASP A 239 -16.42 -1.66 2.20
C ASP A 239 -15.98 -0.82 0.99
N ALA A 240 -16.56 0.39 0.83
CA ALA A 240 -16.21 1.30 -0.25
C ALA A 240 -14.72 1.69 -0.22
N LEU A 241 -14.19 2.07 0.96
CA LEU A 241 -12.78 2.44 1.10
C LEU A 241 -11.83 1.26 0.85
N ALA A 242 -12.13 0.06 1.34
CA ALA A 242 -11.28 -1.12 1.15
C ALA A 242 -11.18 -1.50 -0.34
N TYR A 243 -12.32 -1.54 -1.05
CA TYR A 243 -12.32 -1.87 -2.48
C TYR A 243 -11.69 -0.74 -3.32
N ALA A 244 -11.91 0.52 -2.94
CA ALA A 244 -11.27 1.66 -3.59
C ALA A 244 -9.74 1.62 -3.42
N SER A 245 -9.25 1.32 -2.22
CA SER A 245 -7.81 1.16 -1.95
C SER A 245 -7.19 0.07 -2.83
N CYS A 246 -7.83 -1.09 -2.92
CA CYS A 246 -7.39 -2.18 -3.76
C CYS A 246 -7.35 -1.78 -5.26
N ALA A 247 -8.39 -1.09 -5.74
CA ALA A 247 -8.45 -0.59 -7.12
C ALA A 247 -7.38 0.48 -7.41
N ALA A 248 -7.14 1.40 -6.46
CA ALA A 248 -6.07 2.39 -6.58
C ALA A 248 -4.68 1.73 -6.61
N GLY A 249 -4.46 0.70 -5.76
CA GLY A 249 -3.25 -0.12 -5.78
C GLY A 249 -3.02 -0.82 -7.11
N ALA A 250 -4.08 -1.35 -7.72
CA ALA A 250 -4.02 -1.92 -9.06
C ALA A 250 -3.73 -0.86 -10.14
N ALA A 251 -4.29 0.35 -10.01
CA ALA A 251 -4.04 1.44 -10.95
C ALA A 251 -2.56 1.86 -10.94
N ILE A 252 -1.96 2.08 -9.77
CA ILE A 252 -0.54 2.44 -9.67
C ILE A 252 0.40 1.32 -10.07
N SER A 253 -0.02 0.05 -10.06
CA SER A 253 0.80 -1.04 -10.59
C SER A 253 1.10 -0.87 -12.09
N ILE A 254 0.24 -0.17 -12.82
CA ILE A 254 0.39 0.17 -14.24
C ILE A 254 1.21 1.45 -14.42
N THR A 255 0.97 2.45 -13.59
CA THR A 255 1.43 3.83 -13.83
C THR A 255 2.58 4.29 -12.95
N GLY A 256 2.73 3.68 -11.77
CA GLY A 256 3.48 4.28 -10.67
C GLY A 256 2.74 5.45 -10.04
N THR A 257 3.46 6.23 -9.23
CA THR A 257 2.97 7.43 -8.55
C THR A 257 3.61 8.71 -9.10
N GLY A 258 3.05 9.87 -8.77
CA GLY A 258 3.57 11.20 -9.09
C GLY A 258 4.45 11.79 -7.98
N PHE A 259 4.72 13.10 -8.04
CA PHE A 259 5.63 13.75 -7.09
C PHE A 259 5.09 13.90 -5.64
N PRO A 260 3.78 13.88 -5.34
CA PRO A 260 3.32 13.92 -3.95
C PRO A 260 3.90 12.79 -3.10
N HIS A 261 4.03 11.57 -3.66
CA HIS A 261 4.57 10.42 -2.92
C HIS A 261 6.06 10.59 -2.52
N PRO A 262 7.03 10.82 -3.43
CA PRO A 262 8.41 11.02 -3.02
C PRO A 262 8.59 12.23 -2.09
N LEU A 263 7.85 13.33 -2.28
CA LEU A 263 7.87 14.45 -1.33
C LEU A 263 7.35 14.02 0.05
N GLY A 264 6.25 13.28 0.09
CA GLY A 264 5.65 12.74 1.32
C GLY A 264 6.56 11.79 2.08
N TYR A 265 7.51 11.11 1.42
CA TYR A 265 8.48 10.25 2.11
C TYR A 265 9.34 11.02 3.10
N SER A 266 9.81 12.22 2.75
CA SER A 266 10.60 13.06 3.65
C SER A 266 9.80 13.45 4.89
N LEU A 267 8.53 13.85 4.73
CA LEU A 267 7.64 14.22 5.83
C LEU A 267 7.35 13.01 6.74
N THR A 268 7.18 11.85 6.13
CA THR A 268 6.90 10.62 6.88
C THR A 268 8.10 10.16 7.70
N LEU A 269 9.30 10.23 7.15
CA LEU A 269 10.52 9.74 7.80
C LEU A 269 11.10 10.74 8.81
N LEU A 270 11.11 12.03 8.49
CA LEU A 270 11.79 13.04 9.30
C LEU A 270 10.85 13.69 10.32
N ASP A 271 9.57 13.87 9.97
CA ASP A 271 8.60 14.57 10.81
C ASP A 271 7.55 13.64 11.44
N GLY A 272 7.56 12.35 11.09
CA GLY A 272 6.60 11.36 11.61
C GLY A 272 5.16 11.58 11.17
N ILE A 273 4.94 12.36 10.10
CA ILE A 273 3.60 12.62 9.57
C ILE A 273 3.06 11.34 8.92
N PRO A 274 1.82 10.92 9.24
CA PRO A 274 1.20 9.75 8.62
C PRO A 274 1.21 9.86 7.10
N HIS A 275 1.61 8.79 6.39
CA HIS A 275 1.98 8.82 4.99
C HIS A 275 0.92 9.44 4.06
N GLY A 276 -0.34 9.02 4.17
CA GLY A 276 -1.39 9.59 3.33
C GLY A 276 -1.61 11.09 3.55
N ARG A 277 -1.44 11.59 4.79
CA ARG A 277 -1.46 13.04 5.07
C ARG A 277 -0.24 13.74 4.49
N ALA A 278 0.93 13.09 4.57
CA ALA A 278 2.19 13.60 3.99
C ALA A 278 2.14 13.70 2.47
N CYS A 279 1.39 12.85 1.79
CA CYS A 279 1.13 12.96 0.35
C CYS A 279 0.06 14.03 0.06
N ALA A 280 -1.03 14.02 0.83
CA ALA A 280 -2.19 14.86 0.55
C ALA A 280 -1.92 16.36 0.73
N VAL A 281 -0.98 16.77 1.57
CA VAL A 281 -0.61 18.17 1.74
C VAL A 281 -0.11 18.79 0.43
N PHE A 282 0.46 18.00 -0.48
CA PHE A 282 0.95 18.45 -1.80
C PHE A 282 -0.09 18.34 -2.92
N HIS A 283 -1.32 17.90 -2.65
CA HIS A 283 -2.31 17.71 -3.72
C HIS A 283 -2.75 19.02 -4.36
N GLY A 284 -2.80 20.12 -3.60
CA GLY A 284 -3.07 21.44 -4.16
C GLY A 284 -2.04 21.83 -5.21
N ASP A 285 -0.75 21.77 -4.84
CA ASP A 285 0.38 22.06 -5.72
C ASP A 285 0.42 21.10 -6.93
N TYR A 286 0.10 19.82 -6.71
CA TYR A 286 0.07 18.82 -7.77
C TYR A 286 -1.01 19.12 -8.82
N ILE A 287 -2.20 19.52 -8.39
CA ILE A 287 -3.28 19.95 -9.26
C ILE A 287 -2.88 21.22 -10.03
N GLU A 288 -2.39 22.24 -9.36
CA GLU A 288 -1.93 23.49 -9.98
C GLU A 288 -0.80 23.25 -10.99
N TYR A 289 0.16 22.37 -10.65
CA TYR A 289 1.26 22.03 -11.55
C TYR A 289 0.76 21.39 -12.85
N ASN A 290 -0.15 20.44 -12.76
CA ASN A 290 -0.71 19.76 -13.93
C ASN A 290 -1.58 20.72 -14.77
N GLN A 291 -2.28 21.66 -14.16
CA GLN A 291 -3.09 22.66 -14.86
C GLN A 291 -2.27 23.68 -15.69
N LYS A 292 -0.94 23.73 -15.55
CA LYS A 292 -0.09 24.59 -16.36
C LYS A 292 -0.05 24.18 -17.84
N THR A 293 -0.50 22.97 -18.17
CA THR A 293 -0.61 22.49 -19.55
C THR A 293 -2.07 22.26 -19.92
N PRO A 294 -2.48 22.48 -21.19
CA PRO A 294 -3.85 22.23 -21.63
C PRO A 294 -4.28 20.77 -21.42
N GLU A 295 -3.37 19.82 -21.65
CA GLU A 295 -3.61 18.38 -21.46
C GLU A 295 -3.82 18.05 -19.98
N GLY A 296 -2.94 18.50 -19.11
CA GLY A 296 -3.08 18.28 -17.66
C GLY A 296 -4.34 18.94 -17.09
N ALA A 297 -4.68 20.17 -17.55
CA ALA A 297 -5.92 20.83 -17.16
C ALA A 297 -7.17 20.02 -17.56
N ALA A 298 -7.16 19.44 -18.78
CA ALA A 298 -8.25 18.59 -19.23
C ALA A 298 -8.37 17.31 -18.37
N LEU A 299 -7.25 16.65 -18.09
CA LEU A 299 -7.23 15.42 -17.26
C LEU A 299 -7.70 15.68 -15.82
N ILE A 300 -7.28 16.80 -15.22
CA ILE A 300 -7.77 17.21 -13.89
C ILE A 300 -9.27 17.47 -13.91
N ALA A 301 -9.77 18.16 -14.94
CA ALA A 301 -11.20 18.42 -15.09
C ALA A 301 -12.01 17.13 -15.27
N GLU A 302 -11.52 16.21 -16.09
CA GLU A 302 -12.14 14.88 -16.30
C GLU A 302 -12.16 14.05 -15.00
N PHE A 303 -11.04 13.99 -14.29
CA PHE A 303 -10.96 13.27 -13.01
C PHE A 303 -11.93 13.85 -12.00
N ALA A 304 -11.90 15.18 -11.79
CA ALA A 304 -12.77 15.85 -10.83
C ALA A 304 -14.26 15.66 -11.17
N ALA A 305 -14.63 15.80 -12.45
CA ALA A 305 -15.99 15.56 -12.90
C ALA A 305 -16.42 14.09 -12.71
N GLY A 306 -15.52 13.14 -13.03
CA GLY A 306 -15.77 11.72 -12.88
C GLY A 306 -16.01 11.29 -11.44
N ILE A 307 -15.37 11.94 -10.47
CA ILE A 307 -15.60 11.70 -9.04
C ILE A 307 -16.69 12.62 -8.43
N GLY A 308 -17.34 13.46 -9.22
CA GLY A 308 -18.47 14.29 -8.79
C GLY A 308 -18.10 15.58 -8.08
N THR A 309 -16.93 16.15 -8.40
CA THR A 309 -16.46 17.40 -7.79
C THR A 309 -15.83 18.35 -8.82
N LYS A 310 -15.13 19.38 -8.38
CA LYS A 310 -14.44 20.36 -9.22
C LYS A 310 -12.95 20.42 -8.87
N PRO A 311 -12.05 20.72 -9.84
CA PRO A 311 -10.60 20.81 -9.61
C PRO A 311 -10.23 21.73 -8.44
N ARG A 312 -10.84 22.91 -8.36
CA ARG A 312 -10.59 23.87 -7.28
C ARG A 312 -10.94 23.30 -5.91
N LEU A 313 -12.09 22.59 -5.80
CA LEU A 313 -12.50 21.99 -4.52
C LEU A 313 -11.56 20.89 -4.08
N LEU A 314 -11.06 20.07 -5.01
CA LEU A 314 -10.04 19.06 -4.70
C LEU A 314 -8.75 19.71 -4.19
N ALA A 315 -8.27 20.76 -4.89
CA ALA A 315 -7.04 21.47 -4.56
C ALA A 315 -7.09 22.14 -3.17
N GLU A 316 -8.25 22.59 -2.75
CA GLU A 316 -8.44 23.22 -1.44
C GLU A 316 -8.73 22.17 -0.33
N TYR A 317 -9.57 21.18 -0.62
CA TYR A 317 -10.11 20.25 0.38
C TYR A 317 -9.10 19.18 0.82
N LEU A 318 -8.37 18.58 -0.12
CA LEU A 318 -7.46 17.47 0.22
C LEU A 318 -6.29 17.92 1.14
N PRO A 319 -5.60 19.05 0.88
CA PRO A 319 -4.61 19.58 1.82
C PRO A 319 -5.22 20.02 3.17
N ALA A 320 -6.40 20.61 3.15
CA ALA A 320 -7.10 20.98 4.39
C ALA A 320 -7.44 19.75 5.25
N LEU A 321 -7.89 18.65 4.61
CA LEU A 321 -8.19 17.39 5.29
C LEU A 321 -6.91 16.68 5.79
N ALA A 322 -5.78 16.89 5.11
CA ALA A 322 -4.49 16.40 5.59
C ALA A 322 -4.13 17.02 6.94
N ALA A 323 -4.57 18.25 7.21
CA ALA A 323 -4.34 18.98 8.47
C ALA A 323 -2.85 18.97 8.87
N VAL A 324 -1.98 19.24 7.90
CA VAL A 324 -0.52 19.34 8.08
C VAL A 324 -0.11 20.77 7.81
N ASP A 325 0.55 21.36 8.78
CA ASP A 325 1.12 22.70 8.66
C ASP A 325 2.63 22.57 8.45
N LEU A 326 3.14 23.11 7.33
CA LEU A 326 4.53 22.97 6.92
C LEU A 326 5.22 24.32 7.02
N HIS A 327 6.26 24.38 7.86
CA HIS A 327 7.12 25.54 8.01
C HIS A 327 8.58 25.10 7.87
N PHE A 328 9.17 25.27 6.68
CA PHE A 328 10.55 24.90 6.41
C PHE A 328 11.34 26.11 5.98
N THR A 329 12.57 26.19 6.47
CA THR A 329 13.61 27.09 5.93
C THR A 329 14.05 26.62 4.54
N GLU A 330 14.65 27.51 3.75
CA GLU A 330 15.22 27.14 2.44
C GLU A 330 16.26 26.01 2.54
N ALA A 331 17.06 26.00 3.62
CA ALA A 331 18.05 24.96 3.86
C ALA A 331 17.39 23.59 4.10
N GLU A 332 16.32 23.52 4.90
CA GLU A 332 15.57 22.29 5.14
C GLU A 332 14.86 21.80 3.86
N ILE A 333 14.34 22.72 3.04
CA ILE A 333 13.77 22.36 1.74
C ILE A 333 14.83 21.74 0.84
N ALA A 334 16.00 22.38 0.74
CA ALA A 334 17.12 21.87 -0.09
C ALA A 334 17.59 20.50 0.39
N GLU A 335 17.69 20.28 1.71
CA GLU A 335 18.02 18.99 2.30
C GLU A 335 16.99 17.91 1.91
N ARG A 336 15.69 18.19 2.08
CA ARG A 336 14.60 17.26 1.76
C ARG A 336 14.56 16.91 0.28
N LEU A 337 14.77 17.88 -0.61
CA LEU A 337 14.83 17.64 -2.06
C LEU A 337 16.01 16.75 -2.45
N ASN A 338 17.13 16.76 -1.69
CA ASN A 338 18.24 15.84 -1.92
C ASN A 338 17.91 14.39 -1.53
N LEU A 339 16.96 14.16 -0.62
CA LEU A 339 16.53 12.81 -0.24
C LEU A 339 15.59 12.17 -1.27
N ILE A 340 15.10 12.92 -2.24
CA ILE A 340 14.15 12.45 -3.28
C ILE A 340 14.90 12.02 -4.57
N LYS A 341 16.16 12.44 -4.70
CA LYS A 341 17.02 12.11 -5.86
C LYS A 341 17.52 10.67 -5.77
#